data_adc285540cb6399e4efca96591c7b4dc
#
_entry.id   adc285540cb6399e4efca96591c7b4dc
#
_cell.length_a   1.000
_cell.length_b   1.000
_cell.length_c   1.000
_cell.angle_alpha   90.00
_cell.angle_beta   90.00
_cell.angle_gamma   90.00
#
_symmetry.space_group_name_H-M   'P 1'
#
loop_
_entity.id
_entity.type
_entity.pdbx_description
1 polymer ?
#
loop_
_entity_poly.entity_id
_entity_poly.type
_entity_poly.pdbx_seq_one_letter_code
_entity_poly.pdbx_strand_id
1 'polypeptide(L)'
;MKKNKTQRTDNSVSLFLDQIEPEQKRKDSFTLVDLMSKITSENPKLWGTSIIGFGEYHYKYKSGREGDWFLTGFSPRKNALTVYLMCDLSHEDLNFDGLGKYKLSKGCFYFKKIEHIDLKVLTQIIKDSIKIIKKMYS
;
A
#
# COMPACT_ATOMS: atom_id res chain seq x y z
N MET A 1 -0.20 -25.85 5.99
CA MET A 1 -0.01 -24.71 5.09
C MET A 1 0.92 -23.68 5.71
N LYS A 2 1.88 -23.23 4.93
CA LYS A 2 2.84 -22.24 5.40
C LYS A 2 2.20 -20.86 5.44
N LYS A 3 2.20 -20.23 6.61
CA LYS A 3 1.65 -18.89 6.76
C LYS A 3 2.65 -17.84 6.26
N ASN A 4 2.15 -16.73 5.75
CA ASN A 4 3.00 -15.60 5.39
C ASN A 4 3.66 -15.03 6.63
N LYS A 5 4.89 -14.55 6.47
CA LYS A 5 5.62 -13.91 7.56
C LYS A 5 4.91 -12.66 8.06
N THR A 6 4.36 -11.87 7.13
CA THR A 6 3.56 -10.68 7.45
C THR A 6 2.09 -11.02 7.31
N GLN A 7 1.31 -10.79 8.35
CA GLN A 7 -0.12 -11.08 8.37
C GLN A 7 -0.87 -9.95 9.05
N ARG A 8 -2.16 -9.84 8.74
CA ARG A 8 -3.03 -8.89 9.41
C ARG A 8 -3.07 -9.19 10.91
N THR A 9 -3.02 -8.14 11.72
CA THR A 9 -3.07 -8.26 13.18
C THR A 9 -4.26 -7.49 13.72
N ASP A 10 -4.57 -7.74 15.00
CA ASP A 10 -5.65 -7.03 15.69
C ASP A 10 -5.14 -5.76 16.37
N ASN A 11 -3.88 -5.40 16.15
CA ASN A 11 -3.30 -4.18 16.71
C ASN A 11 -3.97 -2.95 16.13
N SER A 12 -4.08 -1.90 16.96
CA SER A 12 -4.74 -0.67 16.55
C SER A 12 -3.91 0.14 15.56
N VAL A 13 -4.51 0.45 14.41
CA VAL A 13 -3.91 1.33 13.40
C VAL A 13 -3.74 2.74 14.00
N SER A 14 -4.75 3.23 14.73
CA SER A 14 -4.71 4.57 15.31
C SER A 14 -3.56 4.73 16.28
N LEU A 15 -3.34 3.75 17.15
CA LEU A 15 -2.23 3.80 18.10
C LEU A 15 -0.88 3.78 17.38
N PHE A 16 -0.78 2.99 16.34
CA PHE A 16 0.44 2.94 15.53
C PHE A 16 0.72 4.30 14.86
N LEU A 17 -0.31 4.90 14.26
CA LEU A 17 -0.16 6.18 13.57
C LEU A 17 0.18 7.32 14.54
N ASP A 18 -0.39 7.31 15.74
CA ASP A 18 -0.13 8.36 16.72
C ASP A 18 1.32 8.40 17.19
N GLN A 19 2.07 7.31 17.00
CA GLN A 19 3.47 7.21 17.41
C GLN A 19 4.45 7.59 16.31
N ILE A 20 3.97 7.91 15.11
CA ILE A 20 4.85 8.21 13.98
C ILE A 20 5.52 9.59 14.15
N GLU A 21 6.84 9.60 14.02
CA GLU A 21 7.67 10.81 14.07
C GLU A 21 8.42 10.97 12.76
N PRO A 22 8.67 12.20 12.27
CA PRO A 22 8.19 13.49 12.81
C PRO A 22 6.72 13.76 12.49
N GLU A 23 6.19 14.86 13.02
CA GLU A 23 4.78 15.23 12.85
C GLU A 23 4.34 15.26 11.37
N GLN A 24 5.19 15.75 10.47
CA GLN A 24 4.86 15.81 9.05
C GLN A 24 4.59 14.40 8.49
N LYS A 25 5.42 13.43 8.86
CA LYS A 25 5.22 12.05 8.42
C LYS A 25 3.91 11.49 8.98
N ARG A 26 3.56 11.82 10.20
CA ARG A 26 2.30 11.39 10.81
C ARG A 26 1.11 11.96 10.05
N LYS A 27 1.14 13.25 9.73
CA LYS A 27 0.07 13.90 8.95
C LYS A 27 -0.04 13.29 7.56
N ASP A 28 1.08 13.05 6.90
CA ASP A 28 1.11 12.43 5.58
C ASP A 28 0.54 11.01 5.62
N SER A 29 0.81 10.28 6.71
CA SER A 29 0.28 8.93 6.89
C SER A 29 -1.24 8.95 7.02
N PHE A 30 -1.81 9.90 7.77
CA PHE A 30 -3.27 10.03 7.85
C PHE A 30 -3.88 10.39 6.49
N THR A 31 -3.19 11.21 5.70
CA THR A 31 -3.64 11.53 4.34
C THR A 31 -3.71 10.28 3.48
N LEU A 32 -2.69 9.42 3.56
CA LEU A 32 -2.67 8.16 2.81
C LEU A 32 -3.77 7.21 3.29
N VAL A 33 -4.03 7.16 4.58
CA VAL A 33 -5.12 6.33 5.13
C VAL A 33 -6.45 6.76 4.51
N ASP A 34 -6.74 8.06 4.53
CA ASP A 34 -7.99 8.58 3.95
C ASP A 34 -8.09 8.26 2.47
N LEU A 35 -7.00 8.48 1.73
CA LEU A 35 -6.98 8.26 0.28
C LEU A 35 -7.23 6.78 -0.05
N MET A 36 -6.50 5.88 0.58
CA MET A 36 -6.60 4.46 0.30
C MET A 36 -7.93 3.88 0.78
N SER A 37 -8.46 4.39 1.91
CA SER A 37 -9.76 3.98 2.40
C SER A 37 -10.87 4.34 1.41
N LYS A 38 -10.79 5.55 0.84
CA LYS A 38 -11.76 5.98 -0.18
C LYS A 38 -11.67 5.16 -1.45
N ILE A 39 -10.46 4.85 -1.90
CA ILE A 39 -10.25 4.07 -3.12
C ILE A 39 -10.79 2.64 -2.96
N THR A 40 -10.52 2.02 -1.82
CA THR A 40 -10.86 0.61 -1.59
C THR A 40 -12.23 0.40 -0.96
N SER A 41 -12.80 1.43 -0.35
CA SER A 41 -14.01 1.34 0.49
C SER A 41 -13.81 0.38 1.66
N GLU A 42 -12.57 0.26 2.12
CA GLU A 42 -12.19 -0.63 3.22
C GLU A 42 -11.54 0.16 4.35
N ASN A 43 -11.64 -0.36 5.56
CA ASN A 43 -10.97 0.21 6.72
C ASN A 43 -9.51 -0.23 6.76
N PRO A 44 -8.61 0.61 7.30
CA PRO A 44 -7.21 0.22 7.42
C PRO A 44 -7.03 -0.89 8.44
N LYS A 45 -6.11 -1.80 8.15
CA LYS A 45 -5.70 -2.87 9.06
C LYS A 45 -4.19 -2.89 9.16
N LEU A 46 -3.67 -3.27 10.31
CA LEU A 46 -2.23 -3.39 10.50
C LEU A 46 -1.79 -4.78 10.06
N TRP A 47 -0.80 -4.82 9.16
CA TRP A 47 -0.21 -6.06 8.67
C TRP A 47 1.24 -6.11 9.16
N GLY A 48 1.56 -7.14 9.94
CA GLY A 48 2.85 -7.18 10.59
C GLY A 48 2.95 -6.09 11.64
N THR A 49 4.11 -5.44 11.72
CA THR A 49 4.37 -4.42 12.74
C THR A 49 4.31 -3.00 12.22
N SER A 50 4.32 -2.79 10.89
CA SER A 50 4.48 -1.46 10.34
C SER A 50 3.79 -1.20 9.01
N ILE A 51 3.01 -2.14 8.49
CA ILE A 51 2.31 -1.97 7.21
C ILE A 51 0.83 -1.74 7.46
N ILE A 52 0.31 -0.66 6.91
CA ILE A 52 -1.12 -0.37 6.95
C ILE A 52 -1.72 -0.79 5.61
N GLY A 53 -2.55 -1.82 5.63
CA GLY A 53 -3.13 -2.39 4.42
C GLY A 53 -4.63 -2.21 4.34
N PHE A 54 -5.16 -2.28 3.11
CA PHE A 54 -6.56 -2.05 2.81
C PHE A 54 -7.10 -3.16 1.91
N GLY A 55 -8.21 -3.76 2.31
CA GLY A 55 -8.80 -4.85 1.58
C GLY A 55 -7.99 -6.13 1.68
N GLU A 56 -8.48 -7.17 1.08
CA GLU A 56 -7.80 -8.47 1.05
C GLU A 56 -8.11 -9.16 -0.27
N TYR A 57 -7.17 -9.98 -0.73
CA TYR A 57 -7.39 -10.90 -1.83
C TYR A 57 -6.68 -12.20 -1.53
N HIS A 58 -7.16 -13.29 -2.14
CA HIS A 58 -6.55 -14.60 -2.00
C HIS A 58 -5.73 -14.90 -3.24
N TYR A 59 -4.41 -15.05 -3.07
CA TYR A 59 -3.54 -15.41 -4.19
C TYR A 59 -3.25 -16.90 -4.19
N LYS A 60 -3.04 -17.44 -5.39
CA LYS A 60 -2.67 -18.84 -5.55
C LYS A 60 -1.68 -18.94 -6.71
N TYR A 61 -0.47 -19.42 -6.41
CA TYR A 61 0.56 -19.59 -7.40
C TYR A 61 0.55 -21.00 -7.98
N LYS A 62 1.12 -21.17 -9.16
CA LYS A 62 1.24 -22.49 -9.81
C LYS A 62 2.03 -23.46 -8.95
N SER A 63 2.92 -22.96 -8.11
CA SER A 63 3.71 -23.78 -7.19
C SER A 63 2.90 -24.39 -6.05
N GLY A 64 1.62 -24.00 -5.93
CA GLY A 64 0.76 -24.43 -4.83
C GLY A 64 0.77 -23.49 -3.64
N ARG A 65 1.65 -22.49 -3.64
CA ARG A 65 1.68 -21.47 -2.57
C ARG A 65 0.45 -20.58 -2.68
N GLU A 66 -0.25 -20.42 -1.56
CA GLU A 66 -1.43 -19.56 -1.52
C GLU A 66 -1.53 -18.85 -0.18
N GLY A 67 -2.32 -17.79 -0.12
CA GLY A 67 -2.54 -17.03 1.10
C GLY A 67 -3.38 -15.81 0.85
N ASP A 68 -3.55 -15.02 1.91
CA ASP A 68 -4.29 -13.77 1.86
C ASP A 68 -3.34 -12.59 2.01
N TRP A 69 -3.61 -11.51 1.29
CA TRP A 69 -2.77 -10.31 1.31
C TRP A 69 -3.65 -9.09 1.11
N PHE A 70 -3.13 -7.91 1.44
CA PHE A 70 -3.89 -6.68 1.24
C PHE A 70 -3.86 -6.26 -0.24
N LEU A 71 -4.89 -5.51 -0.67
CA LEU A 71 -4.98 -5.02 -2.05
C LEU A 71 -4.00 -3.88 -2.31
N THR A 72 -3.85 -2.98 -1.34
CA THR A 72 -2.87 -1.91 -1.38
C THR A 72 -2.56 -1.52 0.05
N GLY A 73 -1.46 -0.81 0.24
CA GLY A 73 -1.07 -0.38 1.57
C GLY A 73 0.16 0.49 1.55
N PHE A 74 0.56 0.94 2.73
CA PHE A 74 1.78 1.72 2.85
C PHE A 74 2.43 1.47 4.21
N SER A 75 3.70 1.83 4.30
CA SER A 75 4.44 1.76 5.56
C SER A 75 5.19 3.08 5.76
N PRO A 76 4.97 3.77 6.88
CA PRO A 76 5.72 4.99 7.20
C PRO A 76 7.08 4.58 7.78
N ARG A 77 8.02 4.34 6.89
CA ARG A 77 9.38 3.93 7.28
C ARG A 77 10.21 5.13 7.72
N LYS A 78 11.34 4.86 8.37
CA LYS A 78 12.20 5.89 8.96
C LYS A 78 12.55 7.02 7.98
N ASN A 79 12.90 6.67 6.75
CA ASN A 79 13.40 7.65 5.78
C ASN A 79 12.40 7.98 4.67
N ALA A 80 11.27 7.33 4.61
CA ALA A 80 10.32 7.52 3.51
C ALA A 80 8.98 6.86 3.78
N LEU A 81 7.96 7.33 3.06
CA LEU A 81 6.67 6.66 3.00
C LEU A 81 6.74 5.66 1.85
N THR A 82 6.52 4.39 2.13
CA THR A 82 6.60 3.33 1.14
C THR A 82 5.20 2.85 0.78
N VAL A 83 4.85 2.91 -0.51
CA VAL A 83 3.54 2.45 -1.01
C VAL A 83 3.71 1.09 -1.67
N TYR A 84 2.86 0.15 -1.30
CA TYR A 84 2.90 -1.21 -1.83
C TYR A 84 1.78 -1.42 -2.83
N LEU A 85 2.16 -1.87 -4.03
CA LEU A 85 1.22 -2.29 -5.05
C LEU A 85 1.44 -3.78 -5.26
N MET A 86 0.36 -4.54 -5.31
CA MET A 86 0.46 -6.01 -5.36
C MET A 86 0.58 -6.55 -6.78
N CYS A 87 0.84 -5.68 -7.75
CA CYS A 87 1.12 -6.08 -9.12
C CYS A 87 2.53 -5.66 -9.50
N ASP A 88 2.98 -6.09 -10.68
CA ASP A 88 4.28 -5.69 -11.22
C ASP A 88 4.25 -4.19 -11.54
N LEU A 89 5.21 -3.43 -10.99
CA LEU A 89 5.26 -1.98 -11.18
C LEU A 89 5.61 -1.58 -12.62
N SER A 90 6.14 -2.52 -13.41
CA SER A 90 6.39 -2.27 -14.83
C SER A 90 5.19 -2.58 -15.72
N HIS A 91 4.05 -2.97 -15.12
CA HIS A 91 2.85 -3.30 -15.88
C HIS A 91 2.42 -2.11 -16.74
N GLU A 92 2.06 -2.39 -18.00
CA GLU A 92 1.72 -1.36 -18.99
C GLU A 92 0.51 -0.50 -18.58
N ASP A 93 -0.37 -1.03 -17.75
CA ASP A 93 -1.56 -0.29 -17.30
C ASP A 93 -1.25 0.70 -16.17
N LEU A 94 -0.02 0.70 -15.64
CA LEU A 94 0.39 1.66 -14.63
C LEU A 94 1.13 2.82 -15.27
N ASN A 95 0.73 4.04 -14.94
CA ASN A 95 1.36 5.24 -15.47
C ASN A 95 1.81 6.14 -14.32
N PHE A 96 3.13 6.24 -14.15
CA PHE A 96 3.73 7.05 -13.12
C PHE A 96 4.05 8.49 -13.55
N ASP A 97 3.76 8.83 -14.79
CA ASP A 97 4.04 10.18 -15.30
C ASP A 97 3.30 11.23 -14.48
N GLY A 98 4.02 12.25 -14.08
CA GLY A 98 3.43 13.34 -13.30
C GLY A 98 3.26 13.05 -11.82
N LEU A 99 3.66 11.87 -11.34
CA LEU A 99 3.53 11.54 -9.93
C LEU A 99 4.34 12.48 -9.03
N GLY A 100 5.54 12.86 -9.46
CA GLY A 100 6.39 13.76 -8.69
C GLY A 100 7.73 13.12 -8.32
N LYS A 101 8.20 13.43 -7.10
CA LYS A 101 9.50 12.92 -6.62
C LYS A 101 9.31 11.59 -5.90
N TYR A 102 9.71 10.51 -6.54
CA TYR A 102 9.59 9.17 -5.98
C TYR A 102 10.72 8.29 -6.47
N LYS A 103 10.89 7.15 -5.81
CA LYS A 103 11.83 6.11 -6.25
C LYS A 103 11.10 4.79 -6.31
N LEU A 104 11.39 4.00 -7.34
CA LEU A 104 10.85 2.66 -7.50
C LEU A 104 11.74 1.64 -6.83
N SER A 105 11.11 0.62 -6.26
CA SER A 105 11.77 -0.56 -5.77
C SER A 105 10.98 -1.78 -6.25
N LYS A 106 11.39 -2.96 -5.87
CA LYS A 106 10.71 -4.17 -6.29
C LYS A 106 9.38 -4.32 -5.53
N GLY A 107 8.26 -4.18 -6.24
CA GLY A 107 6.94 -4.32 -5.64
C GLY A 107 6.45 -3.12 -4.85
N CYS A 108 7.22 -2.02 -4.81
CA CYS A 108 6.80 -0.83 -4.08
C CYS A 108 7.50 0.41 -4.62
N PHE A 109 7.00 1.57 -4.23
CA PHE A 109 7.69 2.82 -4.50
C PHE A 109 7.60 3.68 -3.25
N TYR A 110 8.48 4.68 -3.15
CA TYR A 110 8.54 5.49 -1.94
C TYR A 110 8.89 6.94 -2.24
N PHE A 111 8.47 7.80 -1.31
CA PHE A 111 8.70 9.23 -1.39
C PHE A 111 8.79 9.80 0.03
N LYS A 112 9.38 10.97 0.16
CA LYS A 112 9.60 11.57 1.49
C LYS A 112 8.37 12.26 2.05
N LYS A 113 7.66 13.02 1.22
CA LYS A 113 6.52 13.83 1.67
C LYS A 113 5.40 13.80 0.64
N ILE A 114 4.18 13.85 1.13
CA ILE A 114 2.99 13.92 0.27
C ILE A 114 3.03 15.15 -0.65
N GLU A 115 3.57 16.28 -0.16
CA GLU A 115 3.66 17.50 -0.97
C GLU A 115 4.50 17.35 -2.23
N HIS A 116 5.38 16.34 -2.27
CA HIS A 116 6.21 16.04 -3.44
C HIS A 116 5.47 15.21 -4.49
N ILE A 117 4.24 14.79 -4.19
CA ILE A 117 3.49 13.80 -4.98
C ILE A 117 2.17 14.40 -5.43
N ASP A 118 1.79 14.11 -6.69
CA ASP A 118 0.47 14.48 -7.18
C ASP A 118 -0.53 13.40 -6.74
N LEU A 119 -1.44 13.78 -5.84
CA LEU A 119 -2.40 12.83 -5.28
C LEU A 119 -3.39 12.29 -6.32
N LYS A 120 -3.68 13.03 -7.38
CA LYS A 120 -4.55 12.55 -8.46
C LYS A 120 -3.88 11.42 -9.21
N VAL A 121 -2.59 11.59 -9.52
CA VAL A 121 -1.81 10.55 -10.19
C VAL A 121 -1.66 9.34 -9.29
N LEU A 122 -1.36 9.55 -8.02
CA LEU A 122 -1.25 8.47 -7.03
C LEU A 122 -2.55 7.68 -6.94
N THR A 123 -3.68 8.37 -6.87
CA THR A 123 -5.00 7.74 -6.83
C THR A 123 -5.22 6.83 -8.03
N GLN A 124 -4.88 7.31 -9.23
CA GLN A 124 -5.06 6.54 -10.44
C GLN A 124 -4.16 5.29 -10.45
N ILE A 125 -2.91 5.45 -10.03
CA ILE A 125 -1.97 4.32 -9.95
C ILE A 125 -2.53 3.24 -9.01
N ILE A 126 -3.01 3.62 -7.85
CA ILE A 126 -3.55 2.67 -6.88
C ILE A 126 -4.78 1.97 -7.45
N LYS A 127 -5.70 2.73 -8.04
CA LYS A 127 -6.90 2.15 -8.66
C LYS A 127 -6.56 1.15 -9.75
N ASP A 128 -5.59 1.48 -10.60
CA ASP A 128 -5.18 0.61 -11.70
C ASP A 128 -4.51 -0.65 -11.16
N SER A 129 -3.70 -0.54 -10.11
CA SER A 129 -3.07 -1.71 -9.50
C SER A 129 -4.10 -2.67 -8.93
N ILE A 130 -5.15 -2.16 -8.30
CA ILE A 130 -6.23 -2.98 -7.75
C ILE A 130 -6.98 -3.69 -8.86
N LYS A 131 -7.26 -3.01 -9.96
CA LYS A 131 -7.91 -3.63 -11.12
C LYS A 131 -7.08 -4.80 -11.67
N ILE A 132 -5.77 -4.61 -11.76
CA ILE A 132 -4.86 -5.65 -12.22
C ILE A 132 -4.94 -6.87 -11.31
N ILE A 133 -4.89 -6.66 -9.99
CA ILE A 133 -4.95 -7.74 -9.01
C ILE A 133 -6.29 -8.49 -9.09
N LYS A 134 -7.39 -7.76 -9.15
CA LYS A 134 -8.73 -8.39 -9.22
C LYS A 134 -8.90 -9.20 -10.49
N LYS A 135 -8.30 -8.77 -11.59
CA LYS A 135 -8.34 -9.49 -12.85
C LYS A 135 -7.49 -10.77 -12.80
N MET A 136 -6.36 -10.74 -12.07
CA MET A 136 -5.47 -11.89 -11.95
C MET A 136 -6.03 -12.99 -11.05
N TYR A 137 -6.78 -12.63 -10.02
CA TYR A 137 -7.21 -13.56 -8.96
C TYR A 137 -8.72 -13.64 -8.78
N SER A 138 -9.48 -13.17 -9.75
CA SER A 138 -10.93 -13.26 -9.69
C SER A 138 -11.44 -14.63 -10.18
#